data_abb182bc3160372b77a465a3dfbf1e58
#
_entry.id   abb182bc3160372b77a465a3dfbf1e58
#
_cell.length_a   1.000
_cell.length_b   1.000
_cell.length_c   1.000
_cell.angle_alpha   90.00
_cell.angle_beta   90.00
_cell.angle_gamma   90.00
#
_symmetry.space_group_name_H-M   'P 1'
#
loop_
_entity.id
_entity.type
_entity.pdbx_description
1 polymer ?
#
loop_
_entity_poly.entity_id
_entity_poly.type
_entity_poly.pdbx_seq_one_letter_code
_entity_poly.pdbx_strand_id
1 'polypeptide(L)'
;MPARCSFSHSENGQRTAARLTFLQRVIALSRSLLKLGAQMKVAIVVLDGVQAMDVAGLLDVFSEANHLLSETRQYQVPLIGEHAGGVACSNAMQLCMPWAYADFRANIDVLLVTGASHAMNIRPKQDFLDWLRRRALESKRYGCVCNGAWLLGRAGLLDGKEIAARWIDASQLASAFPRARIRPDKNLIRDGRLISSAGATAGLDLGLSLIAQDWGQKLAEQVARRLGAHLQSEPYQRNPYVAAPSDESSLIGKVQRHIDDHLSDVLSIEQLADAVCVSRRTLARIFAKYLHTTPSAFVDQVRVGAAKRLLEERNVPMKTVAFDCGFHNAAHMRMVFQRRLKLTPRQYRQQSHHTEVAA
;
A
#
# COMPACT_ATOMS: atom_id res chain seq x y z
N MET A 1 -42.21 -34.02 -29.21
CA MET A 1 -40.75 -34.04 -29.53
C MET A 1 -40.23 -32.62 -29.29
N PRO A 2 -39.40 -32.37 -28.28
CA PRO A 2 -38.76 -31.05 -28.08
C PRO A 2 -37.36 -31.08 -28.71
N ALA A 3 -37.07 -30.00 -29.47
CA ALA A 3 -35.75 -29.76 -30.09
C ALA A 3 -34.68 -29.46 -29.02
N ARG A 4 -33.62 -30.23 -29.09
CA ARG A 4 -32.40 -29.99 -28.29
C ARG A 4 -31.64 -28.80 -28.88
N CYS A 5 -31.54 -27.71 -28.12
CA CYS A 5 -30.58 -26.63 -28.37
C CYS A 5 -29.20 -27.10 -27.94
N SER A 6 -28.34 -27.43 -28.91
CA SER A 6 -26.93 -27.63 -28.71
C SER A 6 -26.21 -26.26 -28.71
N PHE A 7 -26.01 -25.67 -27.53
CA PHE A 7 -25.12 -24.51 -27.40
C PHE A 7 -23.66 -24.97 -27.45
N SER A 8 -22.95 -24.45 -28.41
CA SER A 8 -21.62 -24.83 -28.82
C SER A 8 -20.53 -24.44 -27.82
N HIS A 9 -19.71 -25.41 -27.41
CA HIS A 9 -18.45 -25.23 -26.65
C HIS A 9 -17.34 -24.47 -27.43
N SER A 10 -17.58 -24.06 -28.69
CA SER A 10 -16.57 -23.43 -29.54
C SER A 10 -16.34 -21.93 -29.28
N GLU A 11 -17.33 -21.19 -28.78
CA GLU A 11 -17.18 -19.74 -28.57
C GLU A 11 -16.32 -19.39 -27.35
N ASN A 12 -16.32 -20.20 -26.30
CA ASN A 12 -15.48 -19.97 -25.12
C ASN A 12 -13.99 -20.23 -25.41
N GLY A 13 -13.67 -21.21 -26.24
CA GLY A 13 -12.29 -21.50 -26.66
C GLY A 13 -11.68 -20.38 -27.51
N GLN A 14 -12.47 -19.82 -28.44
CA GLN A 14 -12.02 -18.72 -29.31
C GLN A 14 -11.84 -17.39 -28.54
N ARG A 15 -12.71 -17.09 -27.58
CA ARG A 15 -12.57 -15.90 -26.71
C ARG A 15 -11.38 -16.01 -25.78
N THR A 16 -11.05 -17.17 -25.26
CA THR A 16 -9.87 -17.43 -24.41
C THR A 16 -8.58 -17.34 -25.23
N ALA A 17 -8.55 -17.91 -26.43
CA ALA A 17 -7.41 -17.81 -27.34
C ALA A 17 -7.17 -16.38 -27.84
N ALA A 18 -8.25 -15.62 -28.15
CA ALA A 18 -8.13 -14.21 -28.53
C ALA A 18 -7.64 -13.32 -27.38
N ARG A 19 -8.06 -13.59 -26.13
CA ARG A 19 -7.56 -12.91 -24.94
C ARG A 19 -6.07 -13.21 -24.69
N LEU A 20 -5.66 -14.47 -24.83
CA LEU A 20 -4.24 -14.87 -24.71
C LEU A 20 -3.37 -14.20 -25.76
N THR A 21 -3.84 -14.11 -27.02
CA THR A 21 -3.11 -13.44 -28.11
C THR A 21 -3.02 -11.93 -27.90
N PHE A 22 -4.07 -11.28 -27.36
CA PHE A 22 -4.05 -9.86 -27.02
C PHE A 22 -3.05 -9.58 -25.89
N LEU A 23 -3.10 -10.36 -24.81
CA LEU A 23 -2.17 -10.22 -23.68
C LEU A 23 -0.71 -10.43 -24.11
N GLN A 24 -0.45 -11.43 -24.95
CA GLN A 24 0.87 -11.70 -25.51
C GLN A 24 1.37 -10.54 -26.39
N ARG A 25 0.50 -9.92 -27.18
CA ARG A 25 0.82 -8.72 -27.97
C ARG A 25 1.14 -7.52 -27.09
N VAL A 26 0.36 -7.27 -26.04
CA VAL A 26 0.62 -6.17 -25.08
C VAL A 26 1.95 -6.39 -24.36
N ILE A 27 2.24 -7.61 -23.92
CA ILE A 27 3.53 -7.97 -23.30
C ILE A 27 4.69 -7.78 -24.29
N ALA A 28 4.54 -8.23 -25.53
CA ALA A 28 5.57 -8.08 -26.57
C ALA A 28 5.83 -6.60 -26.90
N LEU A 29 4.76 -5.78 -27.04
CA LEU A 29 4.89 -4.34 -27.26
C LEU A 29 5.60 -3.65 -26.10
N SER A 30 5.20 -3.95 -24.87
CA SER A 30 5.82 -3.36 -23.67
C SER A 30 7.30 -3.75 -23.52
N ARG A 31 7.66 -4.97 -23.95
CA ARG A 31 9.06 -5.44 -23.97
C ARG A 31 9.89 -4.74 -25.04
N SER A 32 9.31 -4.45 -26.21
CA SER A 32 9.99 -3.75 -27.30
C SER A 32 10.23 -2.27 -27.01
N LEU A 33 9.48 -1.66 -26.08
CA LEU A 33 9.66 -0.28 -25.67
C LEU A 33 10.86 -0.06 -24.72
N LEU A 34 11.46 -1.13 -24.20
CA LEU A 34 12.72 -1.04 -23.45
C LEU A 34 13.89 -0.80 -24.42
N LYS A 35 14.08 0.49 -24.77
CA LYS A 35 15.20 0.89 -25.65
C LYS A 35 16.53 0.69 -24.93
N LEU A 36 17.52 0.15 -25.64
CA LEU A 36 18.93 0.16 -25.22
C LEU A 36 19.46 1.59 -25.39
N GLY A 37 19.77 2.27 -24.28
CA GLY A 37 20.33 3.62 -24.29
C GLY A 37 20.40 4.25 -22.90
N ALA A 38 20.91 5.48 -22.81
CA ALA A 38 21.19 6.23 -21.58
C ALA A 38 19.94 6.72 -20.81
N GLN A 39 18.78 6.11 -21.00
CA GLN A 39 17.54 6.45 -20.32
C GLN A 39 17.52 5.85 -18.91
N MET A 40 17.03 6.63 -17.93
CA MET A 40 16.93 6.18 -16.55
C MET A 40 15.82 5.14 -16.39
N LYS A 41 16.14 3.97 -15.83
CA LYS A 41 15.18 2.88 -15.61
C LYS A 41 14.69 2.86 -14.18
N VAL A 42 13.39 3.13 -14.02
CA VAL A 42 12.66 3.07 -12.75
C VAL A 42 11.79 1.81 -12.75
N ALA A 43 12.30 0.70 -12.24
CA ALA A 43 11.54 -0.53 -12.17
C ALA A 43 10.56 -0.52 -11.00
N ILE A 44 9.31 -0.89 -11.26
CA ILE A 44 8.26 -0.99 -10.25
C ILE A 44 7.92 -2.47 -10.06
N VAL A 45 8.16 -2.98 -8.86
CA VAL A 45 7.78 -4.33 -8.43
C VAL A 45 6.35 -4.30 -7.92
N VAL A 46 5.50 -5.12 -8.53
CA VAL A 46 4.06 -5.16 -8.29
C VAL A 46 3.65 -6.56 -7.86
N LEU A 47 2.90 -6.65 -6.78
CA LEU A 47 2.35 -7.89 -6.23
C LEU A 47 0.84 -7.95 -6.40
N ASP A 48 0.26 -9.15 -6.37
CA ASP A 48 -1.18 -9.34 -6.32
C ASP A 48 -1.78 -8.60 -5.11
N GLY A 49 -2.99 -8.04 -5.29
CA GLY A 49 -3.64 -7.23 -4.29
C GLY A 49 -3.05 -5.82 -4.13
N VAL A 50 -2.23 -5.36 -5.08
CA VAL A 50 -1.68 -4.01 -5.10
C VAL A 50 -2.80 -2.96 -5.11
N GLN A 51 -2.60 -1.84 -4.46
CA GLN A 51 -3.46 -0.69 -4.62
C GLN A 51 -3.14 -0.02 -5.97
N ALA A 52 -4.13 0.02 -6.88
CA ALA A 52 -3.93 0.52 -8.25
C ALA A 52 -3.31 1.93 -8.28
N MET A 53 -3.70 2.82 -7.34
CA MET A 53 -3.18 4.18 -7.22
C MET A 53 -1.67 4.22 -6.96
N ASP A 54 -1.11 3.25 -6.23
CA ASP A 54 0.33 3.19 -5.95
C ASP A 54 1.16 2.98 -7.22
N VAL A 55 0.62 2.24 -8.19
CA VAL A 55 1.26 2.00 -9.49
C VAL A 55 0.93 3.11 -10.47
N ALA A 56 -0.36 3.43 -10.63
CA ALA A 56 -0.83 4.42 -11.59
C ALA A 56 -0.22 5.81 -11.32
N GLY A 57 -0.18 6.23 -10.04
CA GLY A 57 0.41 7.51 -9.67
C GLY A 57 1.88 7.63 -10.04
N LEU A 58 2.67 6.55 -9.87
CA LEU A 58 4.07 6.53 -10.32
C LEU A 58 4.16 6.60 -11.85
N LEU A 59 3.36 5.78 -12.56
CA LEU A 59 3.37 5.75 -14.02
C LEU A 59 3.00 7.10 -14.63
N ASP A 60 1.96 7.75 -14.11
CA ASP A 60 1.49 9.06 -14.61
C ASP A 60 2.54 10.14 -14.37
N VAL A 61 3.20 10.16 -13.22
CA VAL A 61 4.28 11.11 -12.92
C VAL A 61 5.44 10.98 -13.91
N PHE A 62 5.91 9.77 -14.17
CA PHE A 62 7.02 9.56 -15.12
C PHE A 62 6.58 9.76 -16.57
N SER A 63 5.34 9.42 -16.91
CA SER A 63 4.77 9.69 -18.23
C SER A 63 4.70 11.20 -18.52
N GLU A 64 4.19 12.00 -17.58
CA GLU A 64 4.14 13.45 -17.72
C GLU A 64 5.52 14.09 -17.74
N ALA A 65 6.48 13.57 -16.98
CA ALA A 65 7.87 14.00 -17.07
C ALA A 65 8.46 13.73 -18.46
N ASN A 66 8.17 12.57 -19.04
CA ASN A 66 8.64 12.18 -20.36
C ASN A 66 8.11 13.08 -21.48
N HIS A 67 6.90 13.66 -21.34
CA HIS A 67 6.39 14.67 -22.28
C HIS A 67 7.18 15.98 -22.25
N LEU A 68 7.89 16.25 -21.17
CA LEU A 68 8.67 17.48 -20.97
C LEU A 68 10.18 17.27 -21.19
N LEU A 69 10.62 16.01 -21.23
CA LEU A 69 12.03 15.64 -21.37
C LEU A 69 12.36 15.26 -22.83
N SER A 70 13.61 15.52 -23.25
CA SER A 70 14.13 15.00 -24.52
C SER A 70 14.22 13.47 -24.47
N GLU A 71 14.15 12.80 -25.61
CA GLU A 71 14.15 11.33 -25.71
C GLU A 71 15.30 10.64 -24.94
N THR A 72 16.49 11.26 -24.93
CA THR A 72 17.67 10.72 -24.23
C THR A 72 17.61 10.86 -22.72
N ARG A 73 16.69 11.67 -22.19
CA ARG A 73 16.50 11.93 -20.76
C ARG A 73 15.25 11.30 -20.17
N GLN A 74 14.44 10.63 -21.00
CA GLN A 74 13.19 10.01 -20.58
C GLN A 74 13.41 8.87 -19.61
N TYR A 75 12.40 8.64 -18.78
CA TYR A 75 12.32 7.47 -17.92
C TYR A 75 11.75 6.27 -18.68
N GLN A 76 12.33 5.11 -18.45
CA GLN A 76 11.71 3.83 -18.74
C GLN A 76 11.18 3.24 -17.44
N VAL A 77 9.90 2.84 -17.43
CA VAL A 77 9.25 2.37 -16.20
C VAL A 77 8.72 0.94 -16.39
N PRO A 78 9.61 -0.08 -16.37
CA PRO A 78 9.17 -1.48 -16.46
C PRO A 78 8.42 -1.90 -15.21
N LEU A 79 7.25 -2.55 -15.40
CA LEU A 79 6.51 -3.23 -14.36
C LEU A 79 6.98 -4.68 -14.26
N ILE A 80 7.31 -5.11 -13.05
CA ILE A 80 7.87 -6.45 -12.76
C ILE A 80 6.99 -7.12 -11.73
N GLY A 81 6.44 -8.28 -12.08
CA GLY A 81 5.67 -9.13 -11.17
C GLY A 81 6.46 -10.34 -10.69
N GLU A 82 5.88 -11.11 -9.80
CA GLU A 82 6.37 -12.47 -9.49
C GLU A 82 6.30 -13.34 -10.74
N HIS A 83 5.25 -13.15 -11.55
CA HIS A 83 5.04 -13.77 -12.86
C HIS A 83 4.71 -12.69 -13.90
N ALA A 84 4.97 -12.98 -15.18
CA ALA A 84 4.45 -12.17 -16.27
C ALA A 84 2.95 -12.47 -16.48
N GLY A 85 2.16 -11.46 -16.80
CA GLY A 85 0.72 -11.62 -17.01
C GLY A 85 -0.13 -10.68 -16.19
N GLY A 86 -1.37 -11.08 -15.87
CA GLY A 86 -2.32 -10.28 -15.12
C GLY A 86 -2.03 -10.29 -13.62
N VAL A 87 -2.06 -9.13 -12.99
CA VAL A 87 -2.02 -8.93 -11.54
C VAL A 87 -3.32 -8.27 -11.12
N ALA A 88 -4.03 -8.85 -10.18
CA ALA A 88 -5.25 -8.27 -9.64
C ALA A 88 -4.93 -7.16 -8.63
N CYS A 89 -5.59 -6.00 -8.78
CA CYS A 89 -5.52 -4.92 -7.81
C CYS A 89 -6.58 -5.10 -6.71
N SER A 90 -6.37 -4.47 -5.56
CA SER A 90 -7.32 -4.49 -4.42
C SER A 90 -8.70 -3.91 -4.73
N ASN A 91 -8.86 -3.16 -5.82
CA ASN A 91 -10.10 -2.56 -6.30
C ASN A 91 -10.69 -3.27 -7.54
N ALA A 92 -10.31 -4.52 -7.79
CA ALA A 92 -10.72 -5.35 -8.93
C ALA A 92 -10.21 -4.88 -10.31
N MET A 93 -9.39 -3.84 -10.42
CA MET A 93 -8.65 -3.57 -11.65
C MET A 93 -7.62 -4.67 -11.89
N GLN A 94 -7.26 -4.88 -13.16
CA GLN A 94 -6.17 -5.77 -13.54
C GLN A 94 -5.05 -4.97 -14.21
N LEU A 95 -3.83 -5.21 -13.77
CA LEU A 95 -2.61 -4.68 -14.38
C LEU A 95 -1.92 -5.81 -15.14
N CYS A 96 -1.32 -5.48 -16.28
CA CYS A 96 -0.52 -6.44 -17.04
C CYS A 96 0.96 -6.25 -16.69
N MET A 97 1.60 -7.30 -16.18
CA MET A 97 3.04 -7.34 -15.92
C MET A 97 3.80 -7.83 -17.16
N PRO A 98 4.54 -6.97 -17.84
CA PRO A 98 5.35 -7.39 -18.99
C PRO A 98 6.46 -8.36 -18.61
N TRP A 99 6.93 -8.30 -17.37
CA TRP A 99 8.11 -9.03 -16.91
C TRP A 99 7.83 -9.85 -15.66
N ALA A 100 8.23 -11.12 -15.68
CA ALA A 100 8.52 -11.84 -14.46
C ALA A 100 9.89 -11.38 -13.92
N TYR A 101 10.05 -11.36 -12.59
CA TYR A 101 11.35 -11.00 -11.98
C TYR A 101 12.49 -11.90 -12.48
N ALA A 102 12.19 -13.19 -12.68
CA ALA A 102 13.17 -14.19 -13.12
C ALA A 102 13.70 -13.93 -14.53
N ASP A 103 12.94 -13.22 -15.39
CA ASP A 103 13.29 -12.94 -16.79
C ASP A 103 13.88 -11.55 -16.98
N PHE A 104 13.73 -10.65 -15.99
CA PHE A 104 14.19 -9.27 -16.11
C PHE A 104 15.70 -9.15 -15.93
N ARG A 105 16.44 -8.82 -17.01
CA ARG A 105 17.91 -8.74 -17.02
C ARG A 105 18.47 -7.32 -17.17
N ALA A 106 17.63 -6.36 -17.56
CA ALA A 106 18.10 -4.98 -17.76
C ALA A 106 18.60 -4.35 -16.45
N ASN A 107 19.54 -3.42 -16.55
CA ASN A 107 19.97 -2.62 -15.39
C ASN A 107 18.81 -1.77 -14.85
N ILE A 108 18.80 -1.54 -13.55
CA ILE A 108 17.80 -0.75 -12.84
C ILE A 108 18.53 0.40 -12.15
N ASP A 109 18.13 1.65 -12.46
CA ASP A 109 18.67 2.82 -11.75
C ASP A 109 17.91 3.07 -10.43
N VAL A 110 16.58 2.88 -10.46
CA VAL A 110 15.71 3.01 -9.30
C VAL A 110 14.79 1.80 -9.21
N LEU A 111 14.81 1.09 -8.09
CA LEU A 111 13.92 -0.04 -7.82
C LEU A 111 12.86 0.36 -6.80
N LEU A 112 11.59 0.36 -7.18
CA LEU A 112 10.47 0.69 -6.31
C LEU A 112 9.61 -0.54 -6.07
N VAL A 113 9.17 -0.72 -4.84
CA VAL A 113 8.27 -1.81 -4.43
C VAL A 113 6.95 -1.21 -4.00
N THR A 114 5.87 -1.61 -4.65
CA THR A 114 4.52 -1.21 -4.25
C THR A 114 3.98 -2.12 -3.14
N GLY A 115 3.01 -1.61 -2.40
CA GLY A 115 2.32 -2.40 -1.40
C GLY A 115 1.25 -3.30 -1.99
N ALA A 116 0.75 -4.22 -1.17
CA ALA A 116 -0.43 -5.03 -1.46
C ALA A 116 -1.37 -5.02 -0.24
N SER A 117 -2.66 -5.23 -0.45
CA SER A 117 -3.67 -5.18 0.63
C SER A 117 -3.38 -6.16 1.77
N HIS A 118 -2.67 -7.24 1.47
CA HIS A 118 -2.29 -8.31 2.40
C HIS A 118 -0.76 -8.45 2.55
N ALA A 119 0.00 -7.37 2.31
CA ALA A 119 1.47 -7.38 2.32
C ALA A 119 2.09 -7.99 3.59
N MET A 120 1.43 -7.84 4.73
CA MET A 120 1.86 -8.44 5.98
C MET A 120 1.85 -9.98 5.95
N ASN A 121 0.90 -10.57 5.24
CA ASN A 121 0.68 -12.03 5.19
C ASN A 121 1.33 -12.71 3.99
N ILE A 122 1.72 -11.96 2.96
CA ILE A 122 2.42 -12.51 1.79
C ILE A 122 3.67 -13.27 2.24
N ARG A 123 3.86 -14.45 1.69
CA ARG A 123 5.06 -15.27 1.86
C ARG A 123 5.75 -15.46 0.51
N PRO A 124 6.51 -14.44 0.02
CA PRO A 124 7.20 -14.56 -1.25
C PRO A 124 8.22 -15.70 -1.21
N LYS A 125 8.49 -16.29 -2.37
CA LYS A 125 9.56 -17.29 -2.50
C LYS A 125 10.90 -16.69 -2.16
N GLN A 126 11.81 -17.49 -1.61
CA GLN A 126 13.13 -17.02 -1.19
C GLN A 126 13.95 -16.50 -2.38
N ASP A 127 13.87 -17.15 -3.53
CA ASP A 127 14.56 -16.72 -4.75
C ASP A 127 14.11 -15.34 -5.25
N PHE A 128 12.81 -15.01 -5.05
CA PHE A 128 12.29 -13.67 -5.34
C PHE A 128 12.84 -12.62 -4.34
N LEU A 129 12.91 -12.95 -3.05
CA LEU A 129 13.49 -12.05 -2.04
C LEU A 129 14.98 -11.83 -2.28
N ASP A 130 15.72 -12.87 -2.66
CA ASP A 130 17.13 -12.78 -2.99
C ASP A 130 17.36 -11.95 -4.26
N TRP A 131 16.52 -12.13 -5.28
CA TRP A 131 16.53 -11.28 -6.47
C TRP A 131 16.25 -9.81 -6.10
N LEU A 132 15.21 -9.55 -5.30
CA LEU A 132 14.85 -8.21 -4.87
C LEU A 132 15.99 -7.53 -4.12
N ARG A 133 16.58 -8.24 -3.16
CA ARG A 133 17.73 -7.74 -2.38
C ARG A 133 18.90 -7.41 -3.29
N ARG A 134 19.30 -8.31 -4.16
CA ARG A 134 20.41 -8.10 -5.08
C ARG A 134 20.16 -6.89 -5.98
N ARG A 135 18.98 -6.82 -6.63
CA ARG A 135 18.62 -5.72 -7.55
C ARG A 135 18.52 -4.38 -6.85
N ALA A 136 18.01 -4.33 -5.60
CA ALA A 136 18.00 -3.12 -4.80
C ALA A 136 19.42 -2.62 -4.46
N LEU A 137 20.32 -3.55 -4.12
CA LEU A 137 21.71 -3.20 -3.81
C LEU A 137 22.54 -2.81 -5.04
N GLU A 138 22.21 -3.29 -6.22
CA GLU A 138 22.82 -2.89 -7.50
C GLU A 138 22.29 -1.54 -8.00
N SER A 139 21.06 -1.17 -7.68
CA SER A 139 20.43 0.07 -8.13
C SER A 139 21.04 1.30 -7.46
N LYS A 140 21.01 2.46 -8.14
CA LYS A 140 21.44 3.75 -7.55
C LYS A 140 20.57 4.13 -6.36
N ARG A 141 19.27 3.87 -6.45
CA ARG A 141 18.27 4.10 -5.41
C ARG A 141 17.28 2.93 -5.38
N TYR A 142 16.73 2.66 -4.22
CA TYR A 142 15.63 1.72 -4.06
C TYR A 142 14.64 2.25 -3.04
N GLY A 143 13.43 1.74 -3.06
CA GLY A 143 12.43 2.22 -2.12
C GLY A 143 11.11 1.49 -2.18
N CYS A 144 10.16 2.02 -1.42
CA CYS A 144 8.81 1.47 -1.37
C CYS A 144 7.74 2.55 -1.30
N VAL A 145 6.58 2.18 -1.80
CA VAL A 145 5.35 2.94 -1.70
C VAL A 145 4.41 2.19 -0.77
N CYS A 146 3.80 2.93 0.15
CA CYS A 146 2.80 2.39 1.06
C CYS A 146 3.35 1.22 1.88
N ASN A 147 2.61 0.11 1.96
CA ASN A 147 3.04 -1.09 2.69
C ASN A 147 4.01 -2.02 1.91
N GLY A 148 4.58 -1.58 0.79
CA GLY A 148 5.72 -2.23 0.14
C GLY A 148 6.95 -2.37 1.05
N ALA A 149 7.00 -1.62 2.14
CA ALA A 149 7.97 -1.76 3.21
C ALA A 149 8.07 -3.20 3.78
N TRP A 150 6.95 -3.95 3.82
CA TRP A 150 6.94 -5.34 4.24
C TRP A 150 7.84 -6.22 3.38
N LEU A 151 7.81 -6.00 2.08
CA LEU A 151 8.65 -6.77 1.16
C LEU A 151 10.12 -6.41 1.27
N LEU A 152 10.44 -5.11 1.40
CA LEU A 152 11.81 -4.67 1.66
C LEU A 152 12.36 -5.19 2.99
N GLY A 153 11.52 -5.23 4.03
CA GLY A 153 11.89 -5.78 5.33
C GLY A 153 12.22 -7.28 5.26
N ARG A 154 11.40 -8.06 4.56
CA ARG A 154 11.66 -9.49 4.34
C ARG A 154 12.91 -9.76 3.50
N ALA A 155 13.22 -8.87 2.57
CA ALA A 155 14.47 -8.92 1.81
C ALA A 155 15.69 -8.44 2.63
N GLY A 156 15.51 -8.05 3.91
CA GLY A 156 16.59 -7.59 4.78
C GLY A 156 17.17 -6.23 4.37
N LEU A 157 16.36 -5.35 3.79
CA LEU A 157 16.78 -4.05 3.27
C LEU A 157 16.43 -2.87 4.19
N LEU A 158 15.77 -3.16 5.33
CA LEU A 158 15.32 -2.12 6.28
C LEU A 158 16.21 -2.03 7.54
N ASP A 159 17.15 -2.93 7.75
CA ASP A 159 18.00 -2.93 8.95
C ASP A 159 18.80 -1.64 9.09
N GLY A 160 18.62 -0.95 10.22
CA GLY A 160 19.25 0.34 10.51
C GLY A 160 18.70 1.51 9.70
N LYS A 161 17.66 1.30 8.89
CA LYS A 161 17.06 2.31 8.04
C LYS A 161 15.89 3.02 8.70
N GLU A 162 15.70 4.28 8.31
CA GLU A 162 14.52 5.07 8.65
C GLU A 162 13.53 5.06 7.47
N ILE A 163 12.27 4.72 7.75
CA ILE A 163 11.24 4.63 6.71
C ILE A 163 9.94 5.31 7.11
N ALA A 164 9.28 5.90 6.12
CA ALA A 164 7.91 6.35 6.24
C ALA A 164 6.97 5.14 6.20
N ALA A 165 5.99 5.10 7.09
CA ALA A 165 4.95 4.09 7.08
C ALA A 165 3.62 4.72 7.46
N ARG A 166 2.51 4.15 6.96
CA ARG A 166 1.20 4.56 7.45
C ARG A 166 1.12 4.28 8.94
N TRP A 167 0.55 5.22 9.69
CA TRP A 167 0.39 5.08 11.13
C TRP A 167 -0.33 3.78 11.54
N ILE A 168 -1.28 3.29 10.70
CA ILE A 168 -2.04 2.07 10.93
C ILE A 168 -1.17 0.79 10.84
N ASP A 169 -0.07 0.84 10.10
CA ASP A 169 0.83 -0.30 9.89
C ASP A 169 2.11 -0.19 10.74
N ALA A 170 2.36 0.97 11.34
CA ALA A 170 3.65 1.31 11.93
C ALA A 170 4.05 0.42 13.10
N SER A 171 3.13 0.09 14.01
CA SER A 171 3.43 -0.76 15.17
C SER A 171 3.76 -2.19 14.76
N GLN A 172 3.03 -2.73 13.79
CA GLN A 172 3.24 -4.07 13.28
C GLN A 172 4.56 -4.17 12.49
N LEU A 173 4.86 -3.13 11.69
CA LEU A 173 6.11 -3.06 10.96
C LEU A 173 7.31 -2.97 11.92
N ALA A 174 7.21 -2.15 12.98
CA ALA A 174 8.25 -2.03 14.00
C ALA A 174 8.46 -3.34 14.76
N SER A 175 7.39 -4.07 15.06
CA SER A 175 7.48 -5.38 15.72
C SER A 175 8.12 -6.43 14.81
N ALA A 176 7.81 -6.43 13.52
CA ALA A 176 8.36 -7.38 12.55
C ALA A 176 9.82 -7.06 12.17
N PHE A 177 10.19 -5.79 12.16
CA PHE A 177 11.53 -5.32 11.76
C PHE A 177 12.12 -4.39 12.83
N PRO A 178 12.49 -4.91 14.00
CA PRO A 178 12.90 -4.11 15.16
C PRO A 178 14.18 -3.30 14.95
N ARG A 179 14.97 -3.62 13.92
CA ARG A 179 16.16 -2.83 13.56
C ARG A 179 15.87 -1.67 12.61
N ALA A 180 14.62 -1.54 12.11
CA ALA A 180 14.18 -0.41 11.31
C ALA A 180 13.62 0.71 12.21
N ARG A 181 13.83 1.97 11.83
CA ARG A 181 13.23 3.12 12.48
C ARG A 181 11.97 3.54 11.70
N ILE A 182 10.81 3.16 12.22
CA ILE A 182 9.54 3.43 11.57
C ILE A 182 9.04 4.82 11.96
N ARG A 183 8.71 5.64 10.97
CA ARG A 183 8.26 7.02 11.14
C ARG A 183 6.84 7.21 10.58
N PRO A 184 5.82 7.02 11.42
CA PRO A 184 4.43 7.24 11.00
C PRO A 184 4.06 8.72 10.83
N ASP A 185 4.89 9.62 11.35
CA ASP A 185 4.75 11.07 11.27
C ASP A 185 5.23 11.67 9.94
N LYS A 186 5.87 10.88 9.09
CA LYS A 186 6.42 11.32 7.81
C LYS A 186 5.71 10.65 6.63
N ASN A 187 5.42 11.42 5.60
CA ASN A 187 4.86 10.89 4.35
C ASN A 187 5.95 10.40 3.39
N LEU A 188 7.11 11.04 3.40
CA LEU A 188 8.25 10.70 2.57
C LEU A 188 9.52 10.75 3.41
N ILE A 189 10.34 9.71 3.33
CA ILE A 189 11.66 9.65 3.98
C ILE A 189 12.67 9.17 2.96
N ARG A 190 13.88 9.75 3.09
CA ARG A 190 15.07 9.31 2.42
C ARG A 190 16.15 9.00 3.45
N ASP A 191 16.68 7.79 3.38
CA ASP A 191 17.80 7.33 4.20
C ASP A 191 18.88 6.74 3.27
N GLY A 192 19.82 7.57 2.88
CA GLY A 192 20.83 7.23 1.89
C GLY A 192 20.22 6.91 0.53
N ARG A 193 20.36 5.66 0.08
CA ARG A 193 19.78 5.19 -1.20
C ARG A 193 18.33 4.73 -1.10
N LEU A 194 17.83 4.52 0.13
CA LEU A 194 16.45 4.14 0.37
C LEU A 194 15.55 5.37 0.32
N ILE A 195 14.43 5.26 -0.39
CA ILE A 195 13.33 6.22 -0.38
C ILE A 195 12.02 5.50 -0.06
N SER A 196 11.25 6.03 0.86
CA SER A 196 9.98 5.43 1.26
C SER A 196 8.90 6.47 1.33
N SER A 197 7.71 6.14 0.87
CA SER A 197 6.54 7.01 0.91
C SER A 197 5.34 6.27 1.50
N ALA A 198 4.58 6.96 2.35
CA ALA A 198 3.39 6.46 3.03
C ALA A 198 2.15 7.29 2.69
N GLY A 199 1.00 6.61 2.59
CA GLY A 199 -0.27 7.28 2.33
C GLY A 199 -0.86 6.98 0.96
N ALA A 200 -2.06 7.49 0.70
CA ALA A 200 -2.82 7.20 -0.52
C ALA A 200 -2.22 7.85 -1.78
N THR A 201 -1.52 8.98 -1.64
CA THR A 201 -0.83 9.69 -2.74
C THR A 201 0.66 9.37 -2.82
N ALA A 202 1.08 8.36 -2.06
CA ALA A 202 2.50 8.03 -1.86
C ALA A 202 3.27 7.81 -3.17
N GLY A 203 2.63 7.20 -4.17
CA GLY A 203 3.22 7.00 -5.49
C GLY A 203 3.53 8.32 -6.21
N LEU A 204 2.56 9.25 -6.21
CA LEU A 204 2.73 10.59 -6.81
C LEU A 204 3.87 11.35 -6.12
N ASP A 205 3.82 11.43 -4.79
CA ASP A 205 4.80 12.18 -4.01
C ASP A 205 6.22 11.65 -4.18
N LEU A 206 6.36 10.31 -4.18
CA LEU A 206 7.65 9.66 -4.38
C LEU A 206 8.17 9.90 -5.80
N GLY A 207 7.31 9.75 -6.82
CA GLY A 207 7.67 10.01 -8.20
C GLY A 207 8.12 11.44 -8.43
N LEU A 208 7.36 12.43 -7.94
CA LEU A 208 7.72 13.86 -8.03
C LEU A 208 9.03 14.17 -7.30
N SER A 209 9.26 13.54 -6.12
CA SER A 209 10.52 13.66 -5.40
C SER A 209 11.72 13.12 -6.19
N LEU A 210 11.55 12.02 -6.92
CA LEU A 210 12.59 11.47 -7.80
C LEU A 210 12.88 12.40 -8.97
N ILE A 211 11.84 12.95 -9.62
CA ILE A 211 12.02 13.93 -10.72
C ILE A 211 12.75 15.18 -10.23
N ALA A 212 12.37 15.70 -9.06
CA ALA A 212 13.04 16.86 -8.48
C ALA A 212 14.54 16.64 -8.27
N GLN A 213 14.93 15.42 -7.89
CA GLN A 213 16.34 15.05 -7.72
C GLN A 213 17.09 14.89 -9.03
N ASP A 214 16.44 14.27 -10.01
CA ASP A 214 17.09 13.92 -11.27
C ASP A 214 17.18 15.11 -12.23
N TRP A 215 16.15 15.95 -12.25
CA TRP A 215 16.00 17.04 -13.24
C TRP A 215 15.68 18.40 -12.62
N GLY A 216 15.65 18.49 -11.31
CA GLY A 216 15.43 19.72 -10.57
C GLY A 216 13.97 20.01 -10.24
N GLN A 217 13.79 20.86 -9.25
CA GLN A 217 12.50 21.22 -8.68
C GLN A 217 11.51 21.81 -9.71
N LYS A 218 12.02 22.62 -10.66
CA LYS A 218 11.20 23.27 -11.69
C LYS A 218 10.46 22.27 -12.58
N LEU A 219 11.11 21.15 -12.96
CA LEU A 219 10.46 20.11 -13.76
C LEU A 219 9.41 19.38 -12.94
N ALA A 220 9.71 19.03 -11.68
CA ALA A 220 8.77 18.39 -10.80
C ALA A 220 7.51 19.23 -10.56
N GLU A 221 7.65 20.55 -10.41
CA GLU A 221 6.51 21.48 -10.31
C GLU A 221 5.68 21.55 -11.60
N GLN A 222 6.32 21.49 -12.77
CA GLN A 222 5.60 21.44 -14.04
C GLN A 222 4.78 20.15 -14.16
N VAL A 223 5.37 19.01 -13.82
CA VAL A 223 4.69 17.71 -13.80
C VAL A 223 3.53 17.73 -12.81
N ALA A 224 3.75 18.21 -11.59
CA ALA A 224 2.70 18.31 -10.58
C ALA A 224 1.51 19.15 -11.05
N ARG A 225 1.76 20.32 -11.65
CA ARG A 225 0.69 21.17 -12.20
C ARG A 225 -0.10 20.47 -13.30
N ARG A 226 0.54 19.72 -14.20
CA ARG A 226 -0.13 18.97 -15.27
C ARG A 226 -1.03 17.86 -14.73
N LEU A 227 -0.62 17.23 -13.64
CA LEU A 227 -1.40 16.20 -12.92
C LEU A 227 -2.46 16.78 -11.96
N GLY A 228 -2.56 18.12 -11.84
CA GLY A 228 -3.41 18.74 -10.82
C GLY A 228 -2.96 18.47 -9.39
N ALA A 229 -1.74 17.98 -9.20
CA ALA A 229 -1.14 17.74 -7.92
C ALA A 229 -0.46 19.01 -7.38
N HIS A 230 -0.48 19.16 -6.05
CA HIS A 230 0.23 20.26 -5.39
C HIS A 230 1.57 19.74 -4.86
N LEU A 231 2.67 20.14 -5.48
CA LEU A 231 3.97 20.07 -4.83
C LEU A 231 3.96 21.05 -3.67
N GLN A 232 3.89 20.53 -2.47
CA GLN A 232 4.16 21.35 -1.30
C GLN A 232 5.66 21.66 -1.29
N SER A 233 6.00 22.94 -1.27
CA SER A 233 7.37 23.48 -1.39
C SER A 233 8.29 23.22 -0.19
N GLU A 234 7.78 22.59 0.85
CA GLU A 234 8.55 21.96 1.93
C GLU A 234 8.57 20.44 1.66
N PRO A 235 9.66 19.72 1.94
CA PRO A 235 9.63 18.27 1.87
C PRO A 235 8.46 17.82 2.74
N TYR A 236 7.53 17.13 2.14
CA TYR A 236 6.28 16.61 2.68
C TYR A 236 6.51 16.05 4.09
N GLN A 237 6.45 16.92 5.10
CA GLN A 237 6.95 16.57 6.42
C GLN A 237 5.86 16.06 7.36
N ARG A 238 4.57 16.08 6.92
CA ARG A 238 3.49 15.69 7.83
C ARG A 238 2.39 14.96 7.10
N ASN A 239 2.22 13.72 7.45
CA ASN A 239 0.97 13.03 7.27
C ASN A 239 -0.13 13.90 7.92
N PRO A 240 -1.16 14.39 7.20
CA PRO A 240 -2.22 15.18 7.81
C PRO A 240 -2.96 14.41 8.90
N TYR A 241 -2.78 13.09 8.97
CA TYR A 241 -3.31 12.22 10.02
C TYR A 241 -2.34 12.05 11.20
N VAL A 242 -1.09 12.55 11.08
CA VAL A 242 -0.12 12.58 12.19
C VAL A 242 0.41 14.00 12.27
N ALA A 243 -0.12 14.77 13.20
CA ALA A 243 0.34 16.12 13.44
C ALA A 243 1.84 16.15 13.78
N ALA A 244 2.50 17.31 13.56
CA ALA A 244 3.86 17.56 14.02
C ALA A 244 4.08 17.17 15.49
N PRO A 245 5.32 16.92 15.91
CA PRO A 245 5.64 16.80 17.32
C PRO A 245 5.48 18.13 18.05
N SER A 246 4.24 18.63 18.12
CA SER A 246 3.75 19.35 19.26
C SER A 246 3.43 18.29 20.32
N ASP A 247 3.47 18.61 21.58
CA ASP A 247 3.02 17.69 22.64
C ASP A 247 1.67 17.04 22.36
N GLU A 248 0.81 17.68 21.57
CA GLU A 248 -0.51 17.19 21.17
C GLU A 248 -0.49 16.00 20.19
N SER A 249 0.49 15.88 19.27
CA SER A 249 0.56 14.72 18.36
C SER A 249 1.19 13.49 19.02
N SER A 250 2.11 13.72 19.93
CA SER A 250 2.61 12.68 20.83
C SER A 250 1.48 12.07 21.66
N LEU A 251 0.41 12.85 21.95
CA LEU A 251 -0.78 12.38 22.65
C LEU A 251 -1.61 11.39 21.82
N ILE A 252 -1.80 11.64 20.53
CA ILE A 252 -2.53 10.70 19.65
C ILE A 252 -1.80 9.36 19.57
N GLY A 253 -0.48 9.38 19.42
CA GLY A 253 0.33 8.16 19.43
C GLY A 253 0.32 7.41 20.76
N LYS A 254 0.21 8.13 21.91
CA LYS A 254 0.03 7.52 23.22
C LYS A 254 -1.35 6.88 23.35
N VAL A 255 -2.41 7.59 22.90
CA VAL A 255 -3.78 7.04 22.88
C VAL A 255 -3.87 5.80 22.01
N GLN A 256 -3.25 5.81 20.82
CA GLN A 256 -3.23 4.65 19.93
C GLN A 256 -2.58 3.44 20.60
N ARG A 257 -1.39 3.62 21.17
CA ARG A 257 -0.70 2.53 21.90
C ARG A 257 -1.55 2.00 23.05
N HIS A 258 -2.16 2.90 23.82
CA HIS A 258 -3.05 2.50 24.92
C HIS A 258 -4.25 1.69 24.41
N ILE A 259 -4.84 2.06 23.25
CA ILE A 259 -5.93 1.29 22.62
C ILE A 259 -5.42 -0.07 22.14
N ASP A 260 -4.24 -0.15 21.52
CA ASP A 260 -3.68 -1.41 21.02
C ASP A 260 -3.37 -2.37 22.16
N ASP A 261 -2.83 -1.86 23.27
CA ASP A 261 -2.47 -2.66 24.46
C ASP A 261 -3.70 -3.12 25.26
N HIS A 262 -4.84 -2.40 25.16
CA HIS A 262 -6.06 -2.62 25.93
C HIS A 262 -7.29 -2.83 25.04
N LEU A 263 -7.09 -3.42 23.86
CA LEU A 263 -8.14 -3.50 22.82
C LEU A 263 -9.41 -4.20 23.27
N SER A 264 -9.27 -5.25 24.10
CA SER A 264 -10.36 -6.02 24.68
C SER A 264 -11.10 -5.33 25.83
N ASP A 265 -10.50 -4.28 26.41
CA ASP A 265 -11.02 -3.61 27.59
C ASP A 265 -12.11 -2.57 27.23
N VAL A 266 -12.79 -2.08 28.25
CA VAL A 266 -13.68 -0.92 28.11
C VAL A 266 -12.81 0.31 27.88
N LEU A 267 -12.95 0.95 26.72
CA LEU A 267 -12.20 2.15 26.36
C LEU A 267 -13.16 3.35 26.24
N SER A 268 -13.48 3.96 27.38
CA SER A 268 -14.24 5.19 27.42
C SER A 268 -13.35 6.40 27.10
N ILE A 269 -13.97 7.52 26.72
CA ILE A 269 -13.22 8.76 26.47
C ILE A 269 -12.51 9.26 27.75
N GLU A 270 -13.06 8.96 28.90
CA GLU A 270 -12.47 9.25 30.21
C GLU A 270 -11.16 8.49 30.38
N GLN A 271 -11.21 7.17 30.20
CA GLN A 271 -10.03 6.31 30.33
C GLN A 271 -8.93 6.68 29.34
N LEU A 272 -9.31 6.98 28.09
CA LEU A 272 -8.35 7.44 27.08
C LEU A 272 -7.73 8.80 27.45
N ALA A 273 -8.51 9.71 28.00
CA ALA A 273 -8.04 11.02 28.43
C ALA A 273 -7.11 10.93 29.64
N ASP A 274 -7.45 10.08 30.60
CA ASP A 274 -6.66 9.81 31.82
C ASP A 274 -5.32 9.13 31.45
N ALA A 275 -5.33 8.16 30.52
CA ALA A 275 -4.13 7.47 30.07
C ALA A 275 -3.07 8.40 29.44
N VAL A 276 -3.49 9.56 28.94
CA VAL A 276 -2.59 10.57 28.36
C VAL A 276 -2.56 11.89 29.13
N CYS A 277 -3.10 11.90 30.35
CA CYS A 277 -3.09 13.02 31.28
C CYS A 277 -3.68 14.33 30.71
N VAL A 278 -4.81 14.24 29.99
CA VAL A 278 -5.54 15.42 29.48
C VAL A 278 -7.03 15.36 29.84
N SER A 279 -7.73 16.52 29.76
CA SER A 279 -9.18 16.53 29.91
C SER A 279 -9.88 15.88 28.69
N ARG A 280 -11.08 15.30 28.87
CA ARG A 280 -11.95 14.82 27.81
C ARG A 280 -12.16 15.84 26.68
N ARG A 281 -12.37 17.11 27.06
CA ARG A 281 -12.55 18.22 26.12
C ARG A 281 -11.30 18.42 25.26
N THR A 282 -10.13 18.39 25.90
CA THR A 282 -8.84 18.48 25.17
C THR A 282 -8.65 17.33 24.22
N LEU A 283 -8.90 16.09 24.66
CA LEU A 283 -8.80 14.91 23.82
C LEU A 283 -9.75 14.97 22.62
N ALA A 284 -11.03 15.30 22.85
CA ALA A 284 -12.02 15.44 21.77
C ALA A 284 -11.62 16.54 20.77
N ARG A 285 -11.10 17.69 21.23
CA ARG A 285 -10.61 18.77 20.38
C ARG A 285 -9.42 18.34 19.53
N ILE A 286 -8.48 17.60 20.11
CA ILE A 286 -7.30 17.06 19.41
C ILE A 286 -7.74 16.09 18.32
N PHE A 287 -8.63 15.15 18.62
CA PHE A 287 -9.15 14.19 17.67
C PHE A 287 -9.93 14.87 16.52
N ALA A 288 -10.77 15.85 16.83
CA ALA A 288 -11.49 16.63 15.82
C ALA A 288 -10.52 17.43 14.94
N LYS A 289 -9.52 18.07 15.54
CA LYS A 289 -8.55 18.93 14.85
C LYS A 289 -7.62 18.14 13.92
N TYR A 290 -7.11 17.00 14.38
CA TYR A 290 -6.04 16.28 13.69
C TYR A 290 -6.49 15.02 12.97
N LEU A 291 -7.55 14.36 13.44
CA LEU A 291 -8.07 13.12 12.87
C LEU A 291 -9.46 13.26 12.24
N HIS A 292 -10.08 14.44 12.34
CA HIS A 292 -11.43 14.72 11.84
C HIS A 292 -12.46 13.67 12.29
N THR A 293 -12.26 13.12 13.50
CA THR A 293 -13.09 12.05 14.08
C THR A 293 -13.23 12.25 15.59
N THR A 294 -14.07 11.43 16.22
CA THR A 294 -14.18 11.39 17.68
C THR A 294 -13.31 10.26 18.26
N PRO A 295 -12.83 10.36 19.52
CA PRO A 295 -12.11 9.26 20.17
C PRO A 295 -12.85 7.92 20.14
N SER A 296 -14.14 7.91 20.40
CA SER A 296 -14.98 6.70 20.33
C SER A 296 -15.05 6.11 18.92
N ALA A 297 -15.23 6.95 17.89
CA ALA A 297 -15.25 6.49 16.51
C ALA A 297 -13.86 5.95 16.08
N PHE A 298 -12.79 6.47 16.65
CA PHE A 298 -11.44 5.98 16.42
C PHE A 298 -11.23 4.61 17.06
N VAL A 299 -11.66 4.39 18.31
CA VAL A 299 -11.65 3.06 18.95
C VAL A 299 -12.42 2.04 18.12
N ASP A 300 -13.63 2.39 17.65
CA ASP A 300 -14.41 1.52 16.77
C ASP A 300 -13.65 1.14 15.50
N GLN A 301 -12.89 2.07 14.93
CA GLN A 301 -12.09 1.82 13.73
C GLN A 301 -10.97 0.82 13.99
N VAL A 302 -10.25 0.97 15.10
CA VAL A 302 -9.17 0.05 15.50
C VAL A 302 -9.75 -1.35 15.74
N ARG A 303 -10.87 -1.44 16.47
CA ARG A 303 -11.57 -2.70 16.74
C ARG A 303 -12.07 -3.41 15.47
N VAL A 304 -12.60 -2.66 14.51
CA VAL A 304 -12.99 -3.22 13.20
C VAL A 304 -11.78 -3.77 12.47
N GLY A 305 -10.64 -3.06 12.49
CA GLY A 305 -9.39 -3.54 11.89
C GLY A 305 -8.90 -4.85 12.50
N ALA A 306 -8.94 -4.97 13.84
CA ALA A 306 -8.59 -6.21 14.54
C ALA A 306 -9.57 -7.36 14.22
N ALA A 307 -10.88 -7.06 14.21
CA ALA A 307 -11.89 -8.06 13.91
C ALA A 307 -11.80 -8.60 12.48
N LYS A 308 -11.47 -7.75 11.50
CA LYS A 308 -11.23 -8.18 10.11
C LYS A 308 -10.13 -9.23 10.05
N ARG A 309 -8.98 -9.00 10.70
CA ARG A 309 -7.88 -9.97 10.76
C ARG A 309 -8.31 -11.31 11.33
N LEU A 310 -9.02 -11.32 12.48
CA LEU A 310 -9.52 -12.57 13.08
C LEU A 310 -10.56 -13.29 12.21
N LEU A 311 -11.36 -12.54 11.44
CA LEU A 311 -12.34 -13.10 10.52
C LEU A 311 -11.70 -13.71 9.26
N GLU A 312 -10.55 -13.20 8.84
CA GLU A 312 -9.76 -13.70 7.71
C GLU A 312 -8.89 -14.90 8.09
N GLU A 313 -8.24 -14.84 9.27
CA GLU A 313 -7.24 -15.82 9.68
C GLU A 313 -7.83 -17.07 10.37
N ARG A 314 -9.00 -16.96 11.01
CA ARG A 314 -9.55 -18.00 11.88
C ARG A 314 -11.05 -18.18 11.71
N ASN A 315 -11.46 -19.44 11.71
CA ASN A 315 -12.88 -19.79 11.76
C ASN A 315 -13.41 -19.82 13.21
N VAL A 316 -13.28 -18.70 13.93
CA VAL A 316 -13.75 -18.56 15.31
C VAL A 316 -15.21 -18.08 15.38
N PRO A 317 -15.96 -18.40 16.45
CA PRO A 317 -17.31 -17.89 16.65
C PRO A 317 -17.36 -16.37 16.69
N MET A 318 -18.45 -15.77 16.15
CA MET A 318 -18.62 -14.31 16.14
C MET A 318 -18.61 -13.67 17.53
N LYS A 319 -19.04 -14.42 18.55
CA LYS A 319 -18.99 -13.96 19.96
C LYS A 319 -17.54 -13.81 20.43
N THR A 320 -16.68 -14.76 20.09
CA THR A 320 -15.25 -14.73 20.42
C THR A 320 -14.56 -13.57 19.72
N VAL A 321 -14.79 -13.38 18.40
CA VAL A 321 -14.25 -12.23 17.68
C VAL A 321 -14.69 -10.89 18.32
N ALA A 322 -15.97 -10.78 18.70
CA ALA A 322 -16.46 -9.58 19.35
C ALA A 322 -15.78 -9.32 20.69
N PHE A 323 -15.58 -10.37 21.49
CA PHE A 323 -14.94 -10.27 22.79
C PHE A 323 -13.44 -9.91 22.66
N ASP A 324 -12.69 -10.65 21.85
CA ASP A 324 -11.25 -10.46 21.65
C ASP A 324 -10.91 -9.09 21.07
N CYS A 325 -11.83 -8.51 20.29
CA CYS A 325 -11.68 -7.17 19.71
C CYS A 325 -12.32 -6.05 20.58
N GLY A 326 -12.78 -6.35 21.79
CA GLY A 326 -13.31 -5.39 22.74
C GLY A 326 -14.66 -4.79 22.39
N PHE A 327 -15.45 -5.41 21.51
CA PHE A 327 -16.84 -5.01 21.31
C PHE A 327 -17.69 -5.47 22.52
N HIS A 328 -18.61 -4.61 22.91
CA HIS A 328 -19.51 -4.92 24.02
C HIS A 328 -20.23 -6.28 23.87
N ASN A 329 -20.61 -6.62 22.65
CA ASN A 329 -21.16 -7.92 22.25
C ASN A 329 -21.17 -8.08 20.72
N ALA A 330 -21.58 -9.24 20.22
CA ALA A 330 -21.65 -9.51 18.78
C ALA A 330 -22.66 -8.60 18.04
N ALA A 331 -23.72 -8.12 18.71
CA ALA A 331 -24.68 -7.19 18.12
C ALA A 331 -24.05 -5.80 17.94
N HIS A 332 -23.28 -5.33 18.92
CA HIS A 332 -22.52 -4.08 18.82
C HIS A 332 -21.49 -4.16 17.69
N MET A 333 -20.71 -5.25 17.60
CA MET A 333 -19.78 -5.50 16.49
C MET A 333 -20.49 -5.42 15.13
N ARG A 334 -21.65 -6.11 15.01
CA ARG A 334 -22.45 -6.08 13.78
C ARG A 334 -22.89 -4.66 13.37
N MET A 335 -23.36 -3.88 14.34
CA MET A 335 -23.78 -2.48 14.11
C MET A 335 -22.62 -1.62 13.64
N VAL A 336 -21.44 -1.74 14.26
CA VAL A 336 -20.25 -0.98 13.89
C VAL A 336 -19.74 -1.38 12.51
N PHE A 337 -19.71 -2.67 12.18
CA PHE A 337 -19.36 -3.17 10.84
C PHE A 337 -20.31 -2.62 9.78
N GLN A 338 -21.64 -2.71 10.02
CA GLN A 338 -22.64 -2.20 9.09
C GLN A 338 -22.50 -0.69 8.85
N ARG A 339 -22.23 0.08 9.91
CA ARG A 339 -22.04 1.52 9.82
C ARG A 339 -20.80 1.88 9.02
N ARG A 340 -19.67 1.17 9.22
CA ARG A 340 -18.37 1.51 8.63
C ARG A 340 -18.09 0.84 7.28
N LEU A 341 -18.46 -0.42 7.12
CA LEU A 341 -18.12 -1.23 5.95
C LEU A 341 -19.33 -1.53 5.05
N LYS A 342 -20.56 -1.16 5.48
CA LYS A 342 -21.82 -1.53 4.84
C LYS A 342 -22.04 -3.04 4.73
N LEU A 343 -21.28 -3.84 5.47
CA LEU A 343 -21.32 -5.30 5.55
C LEU A 343 -21.49 -5.74 6.99
N THR A 344 -22.06 -6.90 7.20
CA THR A 344 -22.03 -7.57 8.50
C THR A 344 -20.71 -8.36 8.64
N PRO A 345 -20.25 -8.67 9.88
CA PRO A 345 -19.05 -9.49 10.09
C PRO A 345 -19.13 -10.86 9.41
N ARG A 346 -20.33 -11.45 9.32
CA ARG A 346 -20.56 -12.73 8.64
C ARG A 346 -20.40 -12.60 7.13
N GLN A 347 -20.97 -11.56 6.53
CA GLN A 347 -20.79 -11.26 5.10
C GLN A 347 -19.33 -10.98 4.77
N TYR A 348 -18.64 -10.21 5.62
CA TYR A 348 -17.20 -9.95 5.47
C TYR A 348 -16.40 -11.25 5.45
N ARG A 349 -16.61 -12.15 6.42
CA ARG A 349 -15.98 -13.47 6.45
C ARG A 349 -16.27 -14.31 5.21
N GLN A 350 -17.51 -14.32 4.73
CA GLN A 350 -17.87 -15.08 3.53
C GLN A 350 -17.15 -14.54 2.28
N GLN A 351 -17.03 -13.23 2.14
CA GLN A 351 -16.32 -12.62 1.02
C GLN A 351 -14.81 -12.90 1.06
N SER A 352 -14.17 -12.83 2.23
CA SER A 352 -12.75 -13.11 2.37
C SER A 352 -12.41 -14.58 2.06
N HIS A 353 -13.23 -15.53 2.51
CA HIS A 353 -13.03 -16.96 2.22
C HIS A 353 -13.39 -17.35 0.76
N HIS A 354 -14.30 -16.65 0.09
CA HIS A 354 -14.60 -16.92 -1.32
C HIS A 354 -13.46 -16.48 -2.25
N THR A 355 -12.65 -15.52 -1.83
CA THR A 355 -11.46 -15.09 -2.57
C THR A 355 -10.33 -16.13 -2.48
N GLU A 356 -10.27 -16.93 -1.41
CA GLU A 356 -9.26 -17.99 -1.23
C GLU A 356 -9.57 -19.29 -2.01
N VAL A 357 -10.85 -19.57 -2.29
CA VAL A 357 -11.24 -20.82 -3.00
C VAL A 357 -11.25 -20.63 -4.52
N ALA A 358 -11.19 -19.40 -5.01
CA ALA A 358 -11.20 -19.06 -6.44
C ALA A 358 -9.78 -18.71 -6.98
N ALA A 359 -8.75 -18.84 -6.17
CA ALA A 359 -7.33 -18.69 -6.49
C ALA A 359 -6.61 -20.04 -6.42
#